data_dacbeb22b14c287a02fb8326c471d450
#
_entry.id   dacbeb22b14c287a02fb8326c471d450
#
_cell.length_a   1.000
_cell.length_b   1.000
_cell.length_c   1.000
_cell.angle_alpha   90.00
_cell.angle_beta   90.00
_cell.angle_gamma   90.00
#
_symmetry.space_group_name_H-M   'P 1'
#
loop_
_entity.id
_entity.type
_entity.pdbx_description
1 polymer ?
#
loop_
_entity_poly.entity_id
_entity_poly.type
_entity_poly.pdbx_seq_one_letter_code
_entity_poly.pdbx_strand_id
1 'polypeptide(L)'
;VITFKESVEADNGDHCDFTKGYISGIISSLMRRRYDAYEASCISDGAEKCVHVLTPSTTYQVERRDEVRRDEGARRYLLEPGTSYLVESSGLDAAYQMYRDQVDDGCTGMVLAREYPEKVQRVFGINQGAILWLSYERGKRYAREPTDIPMIYSEIKNFFEANSRAVVLLSGLEYLISQNNFLKVLKLLQLLNDNVSMTSAMLIIPVVPEALNPQDVKMLERELKVLEVD
;
A
#
# COMPACT_ATOMS: atom_id res chain seq x y z
N VAL A 1 30.40 2.34 17.35
CA VAL A 1 30.84 3.33 16.36
C VAL A 1 31.33 2.58 15.12
N ILE A 2 30.88 2.96 13.96
CA ILE A 2 31.37 2.45 12.67
C ILE A 2 31.98 3.63 11.90
N THR A 3 33.14 3.40 11.30
CA THR A 3 33.88 4.44 10.60
C THR A 3 34.14 4.01 9.16
N PHE A 4 33.88 4.86 8.19
CA PHE A 4 34.23 4.71 6.80
C PHE A 4 35.27 5.74 6.39
N LYS A 5 36.31 5.30 5.68
CA LYS A 5 37.34 6.19 5.12
C LYS A 5 36.96 6.68 3.74
N GLU A 6 36.11 5.93 3.05
CA GLU A 6 35.58 6.23 1.72
C GLU A 6 34.10 5.92 1.72
N SER A 7 33.28 6.80 1.15
CA SER A 7 31.84 6.62 1.01
C SER A 7 31.42 7.17 -0.35
N VAL A 8 30.80 6.33 -1.16
CA VAL A 8 30.32 6.71 -2.49
C VAL A 8 29.30 7.85 -2.43
N GLU A 9 28.50 7.92 -1.37
CA GLU A 9 27.55 9.02 -1.16
C GLU A 9 28.30 10.32 -0.86
N ALA A 10 29.25 10.30 0.07
CA ALA A 10 30.03 11.49 0.46
C ALA A 10 30.94 11.97 -0.66
N ASP A 11 31.50 11.07 -1.48
CA ASP A 11 32.33 11.41 -2.64
C ASP A 11 31.52 12.14 -3.74
N ASN A 12 30.20 11.93 -3.78
CA ASN A 12 29.27 12.65 -4.65
C ASN A 12 28.74 13.96 -4.05
N GLY A 13 29.18 14.32 -2.85
CA GLY A 13 28.75 15.53 -2.13
C GLY A 13 27.43 15.38 -1.36
N ASP A 14 26.93 14.15 -1.22
CA ASP A 14 25.72 13.85 -0.47
C ASP A 14 26.04 13.37 0.95
N HIS A 15 25.10 13.55 1.87
CA HIS A 15 25.17 12.94 3.20
C HIS A 15 24.92 11.43 3.11
N CYS A 16 25.52 10.65 4.02
CA CYS A 16 25.48 9.19 4.01
C CYS A 16 24.14 8.62 4.52
N ASP A 17 23.01 9.06 3.98
CA ASP A 17 21.68 8.67 4.44
C ASP A 17 21.34 7.21 4.12
N PHE A 18 21.72 6.73 2.94
CA PHE A 18 21.58 5.31 2.58
C PHE A 18 22.46 4.44 3.49
N THR A 19 23.72 4.84 3.69
CA THR A 19 24.68 4.13 4.56
C THR A 19 24.15 4.04 5.99
N LYS A 20 23.57 5.12 6.55
CA LYS A 20 22.92 5.11 7.87
C LYS A 20 21.81 4.08 7.98
N GLY A 21 20.88 4.08 7.01
CA GLY A 21 19.78 3.12 6.96
C GLY A 21 20.24 1.67 6.87
N TYR A 22 21.23 1.42 6.02
CA TYR A 22 21.77 0.09 5.79
C TYR A 22 22.46 -0.47 7.05
N ILE A 23 23.31 0.31 7.71
CA ILE A 23 24.02 -0.09 8.93
C ILE A 23 23.02 -0.31 10.08
N SER A 24 22.07 0.60 10.25
CA SER A 24 21.01 0.49 11.24
C SER A 24 20.23 -0.82 11.07
N GLY A 25 19.84 -1.16 9.83
CA GLY A 25 19.13 -2.40 9.51
C GLY A 25 19.93 -3.66 9.83
N ILE A 26 21.19 -3.73 9.38
CA ILE A 26 22.08 -4.89 9.63
C ILE A 26 22.28 -5.10 11.13
N ILE A 27 22.67 -4.07 11.86
CA ILE A 27 22.95 -4.18 13.30
C ILE A 27 21.68 -4.54 14.07
N SER A 28 20.52 -3.96 13.71
CA SER A 28 19.25 -4.31 14.32
C SER A 28 18.89 -5.77 14.13
N SER A 29 19.15 -6.32 12.94
CA SER A 29 18.93 -7.73 12.62
C SER A 29 19.86 -8.66 13.42
N LEU A 30 21.16 -8.36 13.44
CA LEU A 30 22.17 -9.16 14.15
C LEU A 30 21.96 -9.16 15.67
N MET A 31 21.63 -8.00 16.23
CA MET A 31 21.47 -7.81 17.67
C MET A 31 20.07 -8.18 18.18
N ARG A 32 19.13 -8.52 17.28
CA ARG A 32 17.70 -8.76 17.57
C ARG A 32 17.06 -7.63 18.41
N ARG A 33 17.55 -6.42 18.23
CA ARG A 33 17.11 -5.21 18.90
C ARG A 33 17.30 -4.03 17.95
N ARG A 34 16.38 -3.08 17.95
CA ARG A 34 16.46 -1.90 17.08
C ARG A 34 17.61 -1.00 17.47
N TYR A 35 18.39 -0.56 16.47
CA TYR A 35 19.45 0.42 16.60
C TYR A 35 19.20 1.55 15.58
N ASP A 36 19.40 2.79 16.03
CA ASP A 36 19.40 3.96 15.16
C ASP A 36 20.84 4.38 14.92
N ALA A 37 21.16 4.70 13.66
CA ALA A 37 22.45 5.25 13.29
C ALA A 37 22.32 6.74 13.03
N TYR A 38 23.22 7.54 13.59
CA TYR A 38 23.38 8.95 13.25
C TYR A 38 24.81 9.24 12.82
N GLU A 39 24.95 10.19 11.91
CA GLU A 39 26.24 10.61 11.38
C GLU A 39 26.84 11.67 12.30
N ALA A 40 27.99 11.36 12.89
CA ALA A 40 28.69 12.26 13.79
C ALA A 40 29.69 13.17 13.04
N SER A 41 30.19 12.73 11.88
CA SER A 41 30.98 13.54 10.93
C SER A 41 30.88 12.96 9.53
N CYS A 42 30.97 13.80 8.51
CA CYS A 42 30.89 13.41 7.10
C CYS A 42 32.02 14.01 6.28
N ILE A 43 32.51 13.25 5.30
CA ILE A 43 33.51 13.72 4.33
C ILE A 43 32.92 14.86 3.48
N SER A 44 31.63 14.81 3.14
CA SER A 44 30.94 15.90 2.43
C SER A 44 30.98 17.24 3.17
N ASP A 45 31.09 17.20 4.49
CA ASP A 45 31.24 18.41 5.35
C ASP A 45 32.72 18.79 5.63
N GLY A 46 33.64 18.14 4.92
CA GLY A 46 35.07 18.40 5.04
C GLY A 46 35.80 17.63 6.15
N ALA A 47 35.18 16.59 6.71
CA ALA A 47 35.86 15.71 7.66
C ALA A 47 36.77 14.71 6.95
N GLU A 48 37.79 14.18 7.64
CA GLU A 48 38.69 13.17 7.09
C GLU A 48 38.02 11.80 6.84
N LYS A 49 36.87 11.56 7.47
CA LYS A 49 36.14 10.31 7.42
C LYS A 49 34.69 10.46 7.85
N CYS A 50 33.81 9.61 7.34
CA CYS A 50 32.44 9.48 7.82
C CYS A 50 32.41 8.62 9.09
N VAL A 51 31.80 9.12 10.15
CA VAL A 51 31.65 8.42 11.44
C VAL A 51 30.17 8.26 11.76
N HIS A 52 29.74 7.02 11.83
CA HIS A 52 28.36 6.68 12.23
C HIS A 52 28.35 6.09 13.64
N VAL A 53 27.53 6.63 14.49
CA VAL A 53 27.31 6.15 15.85
C VAL A 53 25.96 5.45 15.90
N LEU A 54 25.98 4.20 16.37
CA LEU A 54 24.77 3.43 16.58
C LEU A 54 24.41 3.45 18.06
N THR A 55 23.21 3.85 18.36
CA THR A 55 22.62 3.78 19.68
C THR A 55 21.47 2.78 19.66
N PRO A 56 21.33 1.94 20.72
CA PRO A 56 20.08 1.22 20.89
C PRO A 56 18.96 2.26 20.84
N SER A 57 17.94 2.04 19.99
CA SER A 57 16.76 2.90 20.01
C SER A 57 16.25 2.90 21.45
N THR A 58 16.66 3.92 22.21
CA THR A 58 15.91 4.30 23.41
C THR A 58 14.56 4.63 22.84
N THR A 59 13.56 3.88 23.24
CA THR A 59 12.17 4.13 22.94
C THR A 59 11.94 5.61 23.16
N TYR A 60 12.16 6.43 22.14
CA TYR A 60 11.34 7.58 21.98
C TYR A 60 9.96 6.94 21.87
N GLN A 61 9.20 7.06 22.92
CA GLN A 61 7.79 7.15 22.77
C GLN A 61 7.58 8.42 21.91
N VAL A 62 7.83 8.30 20.59
CA VAL A 62 6.86 8.85 19.67
C VAL A 62 5.61 8.25 20.26
N GLU A 63 4.82 9.09 20.96
CA GLU A 63 3.42 8.77 21.12
C GLU A 63 3.04 8.27 19.75
N ARG A 64 2.95 6.95 19.62
CA ARG A 64 2.23 6.31 18.59
C ARG A 64 0.77 6.71 18.86
N ARG A 65 0.46 7.91 18.49
CA ARG A 65 -0.83 8.19 17.94
C ARG A 65 -0.82 7.35 16.70
N ASP A 66 -1.56 6.27 16.83
CA ASP A 66 -1.71 5.16 15.90
C ASP A 66 -0.71 4.00 16.07
N GLU A 67 -0.54 3.46 17.31
CA GLU A 67 -0.82 2.06 17.43
C GLU A 67 -2.27 1.92 16.97
N VAL A 68 -2.47 1.50 15.71
CA VAL A 68 -3.63 0.71 15.39
C VAL A 68 -3.60 -0.37 16.48
N ARG A 69 -4.39 -0.17 17.55
CA ARG A 69 -4.70 -1.21 18.51
C ARG A 69 -5.10 -2.37 17.63
N ARG A 70 -4.25 -3.39 17.56
CA ARG A 70 -4.75 -4.72 17.27
C ARG A 70 -5.69 -4.96 18.42
N ASP A 71 -6.92 -4.56 18.20
CA ASP A 71 -8.03 -4.93 19.06
C ASP A 71 -8.06 -6.45 18.94
N GLU A 72 -7.60 -7.16 19.97
CA GLU A 72 -7.63 -8.63 20.02
C GLU A 72 -9.06 -9.16 19.93
N GLY A 73 -10.03 -8.27 19.72
CA GLY A 73 -11.44 -8.48 19.43
C GLY A 73 -11.92 -7.91 18.09
N ALA A 74 -11.04 -7.33 17.24
CA ALA A 74 -11.43 -6.82 15.92
C ALA A 74 -11.97 -7.96 15.07
N ARG A 75 -13.20 -7.83 14.58
CA ARG A 75 -13.83 -8.80 13.67
C ARG A 75 -12.89 -9.04 12.49
N ARG A 76 -12.41 -10.27 12.39
CA ARG A 76 -11.68 -10.70 11.21
C ARG A 76 -12.68 -10.90 10.09
N TYR A 77 -12.52 -10.16 9.00
CA TYR A 77 -13.39 -10.30 7.85
C TYR A 77 -12.99 -11.55 7.06
N LEU A 78 -13.88 -12.55 7.02
CA LEU A 78 -13.69 -13.73 6.19
C LEU A 78 -14.32 -13.47 4.82
N LEU A 79 -13.47 -13.26 3.82
CA LEU A 79 -13.88 -13.07 2.44
C LEU A 79 -13.85 -14.41 1.69
N GLU A 80 -14.80 -14.61 0.80
CA GLU A 80 -14.89 -15.81 -0.03
C GLU A 80 -13.97 -15.68 -1.25
N PRO A 81 -13.09 -16.65 -1.53
CA PRO A 81 -12.32 -16.69 -2.76
C PRO A 81 -13.23 -16.67 -4.00
N GLY A 82 -12.75 -16.07 -5.09
CA GLY A 82 -13.52 -15.95 -6.33
C GLY A 82 -14.63 -14.89 -6.26
N THR A 83 -14.55 -13.94 -5.34
CA THR A 83 -15.60 -12.95 -5.11
C THR A 83 -15.07 -11.52 -5.15
N SER A 84 -15.82 -10.64 -5.81
CA SER A 84 -15.59 -9.19 -5.82
C SER A 84 -16.58 -8.52 -4.87
N TYR A 85 -16.04 -7.67 -3.99
CA TYR A 85 -16.81 -6.99 -2.93
C TYR A 85 -16.90 -5.49 -3.18
N LEU A 86 -18.11 -4.95 -3.10
CA LEU A 86 -18.37 -3.52 -2.94
C LEU A 86 -18.51 -3.24 -1.45
N VAL A 87 -17.56 -2.52 -0.87
CA VAL A 87 -17.57 -2.19 0.56
C VAL A 87 -18.14 -0.80 0.74
N GLU A 88 -19.39 -0.73 1.15
CA GLU A 88 -20.11 0.52 1.41
C GLU A 88 -19.85 0.97 2.85
N SER A 89 -19.21 2.11 2.99
CA SER A 89 -18.88 2.68 4.30
C SER A 89 -18.64 4.18 4.20
N SER A 90 -18.66 4.86 5.34
CA SER A 90 -18.36 6.31 5.41
C SER A 90 -16.89 6.64 5.24
N GLY A 91 -15.99 5.63 5.19
CA GLY A 91 -14.54 5.79 5.07
C GLY A 91 -13.86 4.58 4.47
N LEU A 92 -12.53 4.59 4.47
CA LEU A 92 -11.73 3.54 3.84
C LEU A 92 -11.22 2.46 4.80
N ASP A 93 -11.31 2.70 6.12
CA ASP A 93 -10.63 1.89 7.14
C ASP A 93 -11.06 0.42 7.12
N ALA A 94 -12.37 0.16 6.97
CA ALA A 94 -12.91 -1.20 6.91
C ALA A 94 -12.37 -2.00 5.71
N ALA A 95 -12.32 -1.40 4.53
CA ALA A 95 -11.81 -2.05 3.32
C ALA A 95 -10.30 -2.35 3.43
N TYR A 96 -9.53 -1.42 4.00
CA TYR A 96 -8.11 -1.65 4.26
C TYR A 96 -7.90 -2.71 5.35
N GLN A 97 -8.78 -2.80 6.36
CA GLN A 97 -8.74 -3.87 7.35
C GLN A 97 -9.05 -5.23 6.70
N MET A 98 -10.11 -5.31 5.88
CA MET A 98 -10.42 -6.53 5.10
C MET A 98 -9.22 -7.00 4.27
N TYR A 99 -8.57 -6.08 3.57
CA TYR A 99 -7.37 -6.39 2.79
C TYR A 99 -6.25 -6.95 3.67
N ARG A 100 -5.94 -6.30 4.81
CA ARG A 100 -4.91 -6.78 5.74
C ARG A 100 -5.21 -8.17 6.25
N ASP A 101 -6.45 -8.44 6.64
CA ASP A 101 -6.87 -9.74 7.15
C ASP A 101 -6.60 -10.86 6.13
N GLN A 102 -6.82 -10.58 4.82
CA GLN A 102 -6.51 -11.57 3.76
C GLN A 102 -5.00 -11.74 3.55
N VAL A 103 -4.23 -10.66 3.61
CA VAL A 103 -2.76 -10.73 3.49
C VAL A 103 -2.15 -11.45 4.69
N ASP A 104 -2.61 -11.18 5.89
CA ASP A 104 -2.19 -11.86 7.11
C ASP A 104 -2.57 -13.37 7.10
N ASP A 105 -3.63 -13.73 6.36
CA ASP A 105 -4.04 -15.12 6.11
C ASP A 105 -3.31 -15.78 4.93
N GLY A 106 -2.28 -15.11 4.40
CA GLY A 106 -1.37 -15.63 3.39
C GLY A 106 -1.75 -15.36 1.94
N CYS A 107 -2.65 -14.42 1.67
CA CYS A 107 -2.88 -13.94 0.31
C CYS A 107 -1.75 -13.00 -0.14
N THR A 108 -1.41 -13.08 -1.44
CA THR A 108 -0.56 -12.06 -2.05
C THR A 108 -1.40 -10.82 -2.34
N GLY A 109 -0.96 -9.66 -1.83
CA GLY A 109 -1.74 -8.44 -1.89
C GLY A 109 -1.26 -7.42 -2.92
N MET A 110 -2.21 -6.70 -3.53
CA MET A 110 -1.96 -5.49 -4.33
C MET A 110 -2.98 -4.41 -3.95
N VAL A 111 -2.52 -3.19 -3.82
CA VAL A 111 -3.37 -2.01 -3.60
C VAL A 111 -3.23 -1.06 -4.79
N LEU A 112 -4.35 -0.66 -5.39
CA LEU A 112 -4.42 0.52 -6.26
C LEU A 112 -5.12 1.62 -5.47
N ALA A 113 -4.44 2.74 -5.24
CA ALA A 113 -4.97 3.82 -4.42
C ALA A 113 -4.80 5.19 -5.08
N ARG A 114 -5.72 6.11 -4.75
CA ARG A 114 -5.56 7.51 -5.08
C ARG A 114 -4.52 8.19 -4.18
N GLU A 115 -4.37 7.70 -2.95
CA GLU A 115 -3.41 8.16 -1.98
C GLU A 115 -1.99 7.75 -2.38
N TYR A 116 -1.04 8.62 -2.02
CA TYR A 116 0.38 8.35 -2.23
C TYR A 116 0.85 7.13 -1.40
N PRO A 117 1.71 6.23 -1.95
CA PRO A 117 2.05 4.96 -1.31
C PRO A 117 2.49 5.05 0.15
N GLU A 118 3.37 6.01 0.50
CA GLU A 118 3.83 6.15 1.88
C GLU A 118 2.70 6.62 2.83
N LYS A 119 1.71 7.35 2.30
CA LYS A 119 0.52 7.70 3.09
C LYS A 119 -0.32 6.44 3.34
N VAL A 120 -0.52 5.60 2.31
CA VAL A 120 -1.24 4.32 2.44
C VAL A 120 -0.56 3.43 3.48
N GLN A 121 0.76 3.29 3.40
CA GLN A 121 1.53 2.50 4.36
C GLN A 121 1.39 3.02 5.79
N ARG A 122 1.54 4.31 5.98
CA ARG A 122 1.53 4.94 7.30
C ARG A 122 0.14 4.97 7.93
N VAL A 123 -0.88 5.33 7.15
CA VAL A 123 -2.25 5.53 7.67
C VAL A 123 -2.97 4.19 7.86
N PHE A 124 -2.87 3.31 6.86
CA PHE A 124 -3.61 2.05 6.87
C PHE A 124 -2.76 0.84 7.26
N GLY A 125 -1.48 1.03 7.59
CA GLY A 125 -0.60 -0.04 8.06
C GLY A 125 -0.27 -1.11 7.01
N ILE A 126 -0.28 -0.75 5.72
CA ILE A 126 0.00 -1.69 4.62
C ILE A 126 1.52 -1.87 4.48
N ASN A 127 2.05 -2.94 5.06
CA ASN A 127 3.49 -3.23 5.08
C ASN A 127 3.89 -4.32 4.08
N GLN A 128 2.94 -4.96 3.43
CA GLN A 128 3.15 -6.05 2.48
C GLN A 128 2.31 -5.86 1.22
N GLY A 129 2.80 -6.38 0.10
CA GLY A 129 2.15 -6.26 -1.20
C GLY A 129 2.60 -5.04 -2.02
N ALA A 130 2.18 -5.02 -3.28
CA ALA A 130 2.45 -3.92 -4.19
C ALA A 130 1.45 -2.78 -3.95
N ILE A 131 1.93 -1.54 -3.88
CA ILE A 131 1.06 -0.36 -3.83
C ILE A 131 1.26 0.43 -5.10
N LEU A 132 0.20 0.58 -5.88
CA LEU A 132 0.15 1.35 -7.11
C LEU A 132 -0.65 2.63 -6.88
N TRP A 133 -0.14 3.72 -7.39
CA TRP A 133 -0.70 5.04 -7.20
C TRP A 133 -1.44 5.53 -8.45
N LEU A 134 -2.72 5.78 -8.36
CA LEU A 134 -3.52 6.38 -9.42
C LEU A 134 -3.16 7.87 -9.56
N SER A 135 -2.30 8.19 -10.52
CA SER A 135 -1.75 9.53 -10.70
C SER A 135 -1.24 9.75 -12.12
N TYR A 136 -1.27 11.01 -12.57
CA TYR A 136 -0.60 11.46 -13.81
C TYR A 136 0.90 11.71 -13.65
N GLU A 137 1.47 11.43 -12.47
CA GLU A 137 2.90 11.60 -12.20
C GLU A 137 3.73 10.68 -13.10
N ARG A 138 4.69 11.26 -13.81
CA ARG A 138 5.57 10.54 -14.74
C ARG A 138 6.87 10.17 -14.07
N GLY A 139 7.46 9.04 -14.51
CA GLY A 139 8.78 8.58 -14.01
C GLY A 139 8.74 7.81 -12.70
N LYS A 140 7.59 7.63 -12.06
CA LYS A 140 7.42 6.76 -10.89
C LYS A 140 6.92 5.39 -11.33
N ARG A 141 7.68 4.34 -11.04
CA ARG A 141 7.35 2.95 -11.45
C ARG A 141 6.04 2.43 -10.85
N TYR A 142 5.60 3.01 -9.74
CA TYR A 142 4.36 2.67 -9.05
C TYR A 142 3.19 3.59 -9.42
N ALA A 143 3.37 4.62 -10.25
CA ALA A 143 2.29 5.48 -10.71
C ALA A 143 1.56 4.84 -11.91
N ARG A 144 0.24 4.97 -11.91
CA ARG A 144 -0.64 4.52 -13.00
C ARG A 144 -1.57 5.65 -13.39
N GLU A 145 -1.55 5.97 -14.68
CA GLU A 145 -2.43 7.00 -15.22
C GLU A 145 -3.89 6.55 -15.10
N PRO A 146 -4.75 7.34 -14.40
CA PRO A 146 -6.13 6.93 -14.12
C PRO A 146 -7.00 6.80 -15.37
N THR A 147 -6.62 7.42 -16.49
CA THR A 147 -7.32 7.32 -17.78
C THR A 147 -6.91 6.11 -18.62
N ASP A 148 -5.82 5.45 -18.28
CA ASP A 148 -5.36 4.23 -18.97
C ASP A 148 -6.04 2.98 -18.39
N ILE A 149 -7.35 2.88 -18.57
CA ILE A 149 -8.17 1.75 -18.11
C ILE A 149 -7.66 0.41 -18.64
N PRO A 150 -7.20 0.27 -19.92
CA PRO A 150 -6.62 -0.99 -20.40
C PRO A 150 -5.37 -1.41 -19.64
N MET A 151 -4.48 -0.49 -19.29
CA MET A 151 -3.28 -0.77 -18.51
C MET A 151 -3.65 -1.24 -17.09
N ILE A 152 -4.56 -0.52 -16.42
CA ILE A 152 -5.05 -0.90 -15.08
C ILE A 152 -5.66 -2.29 -15.10
N TYR A 153 -6.51 -2.60 -16.08
CA TYR A 153 -7.09 -3.93 -16.26
C TYR A 153 -6.03 -5.01 -16.42
N SER A 154 -5.09 -4.80 -17.35
CA SER A 154 -4.04 -5.78 -17.65
C SER A 154 -3.17 -6.06 -16.44
N GLU A 155 -2.86 -5.05 -15.66
CA GLU A 155 -2.01 -5.20 -14.48
C GLU A 155 -2.69 -6.00 -13.37
N ILE A 156 -3.96 -5.69 -13.08
CA ILE A 156 -4.74 -6.45 -12.09
C ILE A 156 -4.96 -7.90 -12.58
N LYS A 157 -5.31 -8.09 -13.85
CA LYS A 157 -5.48 -9.42 -14.44
C LYS A 157 -4.22 -10.25 -14.33
N ASN A 158 -3.07 -9.71 -14.78
CA ASN A 158 -1.78 -10.40 -14.69
C ASN A 158 -1.41 -10.75 -13.23
N PHE A 159 -1.77 -9.87 -12.28
CA PHE A 159 -1.56 -10.14 -10.87
C PHE A 159 -2.41 -11.33 -10.37
N PHE A 160 -3.68 -11.41 -10.78
CA PHE A 160 -4.53 -12.56 -10.47
C PHE A 160 -4.01 -13.86 -11.07
N GLU A 161 -3.55 -13.83 -12.33
CA GLU A 161 -3.00 -14.99 -13.02
C GLU A 161 -1.67 -15.48 -12.44
N ALA A 162 -0.85 -14.56 -11.93
CA ALA A 162 0.45 -14.88 -11.34
C ALA A 162 0.38 -15.40 -9.90
N ASN A 163 -0.75 -15.23 -9.20
CA ASN A 163 -0.87 -15.53 -7.78
C ASN A 163 -2.11 -16.37 -7.49
N SER A 164 -1.93 -17.61 -7.03
CA SER A 164 -3.02 -18.56 -6.75
C SER A 164 -3.98 -18.10 -5.65
N ARG A 165 -3.50 -17.26 -4.73
CA ARG A 165 -4.29 -16.62 -3.66
C ARG A 165 -4.00 -15.13 -3.70
N ALA A 166 -4.70 -14.39 -4.55
CA ALA A 166 -4.53 -12.96 -4.73
C ALA A 166 -5.65 -12.17 -4.05
N VAL A 167 -5.31 -11.04 -3.44
CA VAL A 167 -6.27 -10.03 -3.02
C VAL A 167 -5.86 -8.66 -3.57
N VAL A 168 -6.79 -7.99 -4.24
CA VAL A 168 -6.61 -6.64 -4.76
C VAL A 168 -7.58 -5.69 -4.06
N LEU A 169 -7.05 -4.58 -3.54
CA LEU A 169 -7.84 -3.46 -3.04
C LEU A 169 -7.78 -2.32 -4.07
N LEU A 170 -8.91 -2.01 -4.69
CA LEU A 170 -9.07 -0.87 -5.60
C LEU A 170 -9.68 0.32 -4.85
N SER A 171 -8.82 1.11 -4.20
CA SER A 171 -9.19 2.29 -3.44
C SER A 171 -9.03 3.55 -4.29
N GLY A 172 -10.13 4.08 -4.75
CA GLY A 172 -10.15 5.27 -5.63
C GLY A 172 -11.14 5.14 -6.79
N LEU A 173 -12.22 4.39 -6.56
CA LEU A 173 -13.28 4.19 -7.55
C LEU A 173 -13.88 5.54 -8.02
N GLU A 174 -14.21 6.43 -7.09
CA GLU A 174 -14.77 7.75 -7.38
C GLU A 174 -13.80 8.60 -8.22
N TYR A 175 -12.50 8.47 -7.93
CA TYR A 175 -11.47 9.16 -8.72
C TYR A 175 -11.42 8.60 -10.15
N LEU A 176 -11.43 7.27 -10.33
CA LEU A 176 -11.48 6.67 -11.67
C LEU A 176 -12.71 7.11 -12.45
N ILE A 177 -13.89 7.16 -11.80
CA ILE A 177 -15.14 7.64 -12.41
C ILE A 177 -15.00 9.11 -12.82
N SER A 178 -14.42 9.96 -11.97
CA SER A 178 -14.24 11.39 -12.28
C SER A 178 -13.25 11.65 -13.43
N GLN A 179 -12.25 10.75 -13.61
CA GLN A 179 -11.24 10.90 -14.68
C GLN A 179 -11.67 10.27 -16.00
N ASN A 180 -12.71 9.43 -15.99
CA ASN A 180 -13.22 8.77 -17.20
C ASN A 180 -14.71 9.09 -17.40
N ASN A 181 -15.52 8.11 -17.25
CA ASN A 181 -16.95 8.17 -17.02
C ASN A 181 -17.37 6.85 -16.36
N PHE A 182 -18.54 6.87 -15.73
CA PHE A 182 -19.04 5.72 -15.00
C PHE A 182 -19.08 4.44 -15.82
N LEU A 183 -19.59 4.49 -17.06
CA LEU A 183 -19.74 3.28 -17.90
C LEU A 183 -18.41 2.62 -18.26
N LYS A 184 -17.34 3.40 -18.47
CA LYS A 184 -16.00 2.83 -18.70
C LYS A 184 -15.47 2.13 -17.46
N VAL A 185 -15.66 2.74 -16.28
CA VAL A 185 -15.23 2.16 -15.01
C VAL A 185 -16.08 0.94 -14.66
N LEU A 186 -17.39 1.00 -14.85
CA LEU A 186 -18.27 -0.16 -14.68
C LEU A 186 -17.81 -1.34 -15.56
N LYS A 187 -17.45 -1.06 -16.84
CA LYS A 187 -16.93 -2.11 -17.74
C LYS A 187 -15.63 -2.71 -17.25
N LEU A 188 -14.72 -1.88 -16.68
CA LEU A 188 -13.51 -2.38 -16.02
C LEU A 188 -13.87 -3.34 -14.90
N LEU A 189 -14.80 -2.95 -14.02
CA LEU A 189 -15.20 -3.78 -12.88
C LEU A 189 -15.85 -5.09 -13.30
N GLN A 190 -16.70 -5.08 -14.34
CA GLN A 190 -17.28 -6.28 -14.92
C GLN A 190 -16.21 -7.26 -15.42
N LEU A 191 -15.22 -6.76 -16.18
CA LEU A 191 -14.12 -7.58 -16.69
C LEU A 191 -13.24 -8.13 -15.55
N LEU A 192 -13.00 -7.35 -14.50
CA LEU A 192 -12.28 -7.82 -13.32
C LEU A 192 -13.08 -8.85 -12.55
N ASN A 193 -14.39 -8.66 -12.39
CA ASN A 193 -15.29 -9.60 -11.72
C ASN A 193 -15.34 -10.95 -12.45
N ASP A 194 -15.36 -10.93 -13.78
CA ASP A 194 -15.25 -12.15 -14.60
C ASP A 194 -13.95 -12.91 -14.30
N ASN A 195 -12.81 -12.18 -14.23
CA ASN A 195 -11.52 -12.80 -13.90
C ASN A 195 -11.48 -13.34 -12.45
N VAL A 196 -12.00 -12.59 -11.49
CA VAL A 196 -12.10 -13.03 -10.09
C VAL A 196 -12.93 -14.31 -10.00
N SER A 197 -14.07 -14.38 -10.69
CA SER A 197 -14.96 -15.55 -10.67
C SER A 197 -14.32 -16.81 -11.26
N MET A 198 -13.33 -16.67 -12.15
CA MET A 198 -12.59 -17.78 -12.76
C MET A 198 -11.34 -18.19 -11.96
N THR A 199 -11.03 -17.49 -10.88
CA THR A 199 -9.84 -17.70 -10.06
C THR A 199 -10.23 -17.85 -8.58
N SER A 200 -9.23 -18.01 -7.70
CA SER A 200 -9.43 -17.90 -6.25
C SER A 200 -9.07 -16.52 -5.73
N ALA A 201 -9.00 -15.53 -6.61
CA ALA A 201 -8.68 -14.15 -6.24
C ALA A 201 -9.86 -13.46 -5.53
N MET A 202 -9.56 -12.36 -4.87
CA MET A 202 -10.56 -11.49 -4.26
C MET A 202 -10.30 -10.04 -4.69
N LEU A 203 -11.39 -9.32 -4.98
CA LEU A 203 -11.33 -7.90 -5.30
C LEU A 203 -12.17 -7.12 -4.27
N ILE A 204 -11.56 -6.14 -3.64
CA ILE A 204 -12.19 -5.28 -2.62
C ILE A 204 -12.27 -3.87 -3.19
N ILE A 205 -13.45 -3.30 -3.23
CA ILE A 205 -13.72 -1.97 -3.79
C ILE A 205 -14.47 -1.15 -2.76
N PRO A 206 -13.79 -0.28 -1.99
CA PRO A 206 -14.48 0.65 -1.11
C PRO A 206 -15.19 1.73 -1.90
N VAL A 207 -16.36 2.11 -1.42
CA VAL A 207 -17.15 3.23 -1.96
C VAL A 207 -17.84 3.97 -0.82
N VAL A 208 -17.91 5.29 -0.95
CA VAL A 208 -18.78 6.14 -0.15
C VAL A 208 -20.03 6.40 -1.00
N PRO A 209 -21.17 5.75 -0.71
CA PRO A 209 -22.36 5.81 -1.59
C PRO A 209 -22.83 7.25 -1.87
N GLU A 210 -22.69 8.14 -0.89
CA GLU A 210 -23.09 9.56 -1.01
C GLU A 210 -22.20 10.36 -2.00
N ALA A 211 -21.02 9.83 -2.34
CA ALA A 211 -20.11 10.46 -3.30
C ALA A 211 -20.45 10.13 -4.76
N LEU A 212 -21.39 9.21 -5.00
CA LEU A 212 -21.80 8.76 -6.32
C LEU A 212 -23.27 9.08 -6.61
N ASN A 213 -23.63 9.00 -7.88
CA ASN A 213 -25.02 9.05 -8.28
C ASN A 213 -25.76 7.79 -7.79
N PRO A 214 -26.95 7.88 -7.16
CA PRO A 214 -27.68 6.73 -6.67
C PRO A 214 -27.97 5.63 -7.73
N GLN A 215 -28.13 6.01 -9.00
CA GLN A 215 -28.29 5.05 -10.10
C GLN A 215 -27.00 4.27 -10.36
N ASP A 216 -25.86 4.94 -10.26
CA ASP A 216 -24.54 4.31 -10.46
C ASP A 216 -24.23 3.33 -9.33
N VAL A 217 -24.54 3.69 -8.08
CA VAL A 217 -24.43 2.77 -6.94
C VAL A 217 -25.26 1.51 -7.16
N LYS A 218 -26.53 1.65 -7.57
CA LYS A 218 -27.39 0.50 -7.87
C LYS A 218 -26.87 -0.40 -9.00
N MET A 219 -26.13 0.16 -9.94
CA MET A 219 -25.48 -0.66 -10.99
C MET A 219 -24.27 -1.41 -10.45
N LEU A 220 -23.49 -0.81 -9.54
CA LEU A 220 -22.37 -1.48 -8.86
C LEU A 220 -22.85 -2.61 -7.95
N GLU A 221 -23.90 -2.38 -7.16
CA GLU A 221 -24.54 -3.39 -6.27
C GLU A 221 -25.02 -4.63 -7.03
N ARG A 222 -25.39 -4.50 -8.32
CA ARG A 222 -25.81 -5.63 -9.16
C ARG A 222 -24.65 -6.49 -9.65
N GLU A 223 -23.48 -5.89 -9.78
CA GLU A 223 -22.30 -6.56 -10.32
C GLU A 223 -21.42 -7.18 -9.22
N LEU A 224 -21.49 -6.68 -8.01
CA LEU A 224 -20.57 -6.95 -6.93
C LEU A 224 -21.32 -7.41 -5.68
N LYS A 225 -20.66 -8.19 -4.83
CA LYS A 225 -21.21 -8.58 -3.53
C LYS A 225 -21.10 -7.42 -2.54
N VAL A 226 -22.22 -6.87 -2.12
CA VAL A 226 -22.24 -5.72 -1.22
C VAL A 226 -21.90 -6.15 0.20
N LEU A 227 -21.05 -5.36 0.86
CA LEU A 227 -20.76 -5.40 2.29
C LEU A 227 -20.98 -3.99 2.84
N GLU A 228 -22.04 -3.83 3.62
CA GLU A 228 -22.28 -2.60 4.38
C GLU A 228 -21.49 -2.65 5.69
N VAL A 229 -20.71 -1.61 5.96
CA VAL A 229 -19.87 -1.51 7.16
C VAL A 229 -20.00 -0.11 7.75
N ASP A 230 -20.36 -0.06 9.02
CA ASP A 230 -20.52 1.18 9.80
C ASP A 230 -19.16 1.74 10.28
#